data_8fc0a63ee4534ffaa8d1df5b39f01ba9
#
_entry.id   8fc0a63ee4534ffaa8d1df5b39f01ba9
#
_cell.length_a   1.000
_cell.length_b   1.000
_cell.length_c   1.000
_cell.angle_alpha   90.00
_cell.angle_beta   90.00
_cell.angle_gamma   90.00
#
_symmetry.space_group_name_H-M   'P 1'
#
loop_
_entity.id
_entity.type
_entity.pdbx_description
1 polymer ?
#
loop_
_entity_poly.entity_id
_entity_poly.type
_entity_poly.pdbx_seq_one_letter_code
_entity_poly.pdbx_strand_id
1 'polypeptide(L)'
;MKNVIFTFLIITLFTCDSSIEKKTNVQATDSSKTSVSVETTDGTKSCLIGYDWVYPSSSNPSGAWKFSSDGTFNSSTTMFGGMSAWGNWSVTSSGKILISYSKTTEGKIPGNQMLTMSSCNNLIVGSTNYLKD
;
A
#
# COMPACT_ATOMS: atom_id res chain seq x y z
N MET A 1 -12.50 -19.50 49.41
CA MET A 1 -12.57 -18.21 50.13
C MET A 1 -12.53 -17.09 49.08
N LYS A 2 -13.62 -16.30 49.09
CA LYS A 2 -13.79 -14.88 48.72
C LYS A 2 -13.46 -14.50 47.24
N ASN A 3 -14.44 -14.44 46.39
CA ASN A 3 -15.25 -13.31 45.90
C ASN A 3 -14.52 -11.97 45.85
N VAL A 4 -14.36 -11.38 44.67
CA VAL A 4 -14.69 -9.96 44.43
C VAL A 4 -15.12 -9.79 42.96
N ILE A 5 -16.39 -9.47 42.81
CA ILE A 5 -17.07 -8.96 41.66
C ILE A 5 -16.75 -7.47 41.57
N PHE A 6 -16.33 -6.97 40.40
CA PHE A 6 -16.40 -5.53 40.11
C PHE A 6 -17.02 -5.32 38.72
N THR A 7 -18.29 -5.05 38.77
CA THR A 7 -19.13 -4.56 37.69
C THR A 7 -18.90 -3.04 37.59
N PHE A 8 -18.44 -2.56 36.45
CA PHE A 8 -18.60 -1.15 36.11
C PHE A 8 -19.20 -1.01 34.71
N LEU A 9 -20.49 -0.72 34.74
CA LEU A 9 -21.32 -0.32 33.62
C LEU A 9 -21.22 1.20 33.49
N ILE A 10 -20.65 1.72 32.41
CA ILE A 10 -20.78 3.12 32.05
C ILE A 10 -21.37 3.21 30.66
N ILE A 11 -22.66 3.54 30.64
CA ILE A 11 -23.42 3.91 29.43
C ILE A 11 -23.27 5.43 29.31
N THR A 12 -22.62 5.89 28.23
CA THR A 12 -22.72 7.30 27.81
C THR A 12 -23.47 7.36 26.48
N LEU A 13 -24.71 7.82 26.58
CA LEU A 13 -25.55 8.21 25.46
C LEU A 13 -25.02 9.55 24.92
N PHE A 14 -24.58 9.59 23.66
CA PHE A 14 -24.46 10.83 22.93
C PHE A 14 -25.63 10.97 21.96
N THR A 15 -26.50 11.88 22.29
CA THR A 15 -27.59 12.36 21.46
C THR A 15 -27.03 13.16 20.28
N CYS A 16 -27.48 12.78 19.10
CA CYS A 16 -27.28 13.50 17.86
C CYS A 16 -28.29 14.64 17.80
N ASP A 17 -27.83 15.89 17.71
CA ASP A 17 -28.69 17.01 17.42
C ASP A 17 -28.42 17.53 16.01
N SER A 18 -29.49 17.50 15.22
CA SER A 18 -29.53 17.99 13.84
C SER A 18 -29.94 19.44 13.83
N SER A 19 -29.09 20.31 13.32
CA SER A 19 -29.49 21.65 12.94
C SER A 19 -28.95 22.01 11.56
N ILE A 20 -29.87 22.14 10.64
CA ILE A 20 -29.71 22.74 9.32
C ILE A 20 -29.75 24.27 9.52
N GLU A 21 -28.73 25.00 9.12
CA GLU A 21 -28.89 26.37 8.64
C GLU A 21 -27.79 26.80 7.66
N LYS A 22 -28.18 27.41 6.70
CA LYS A 22 -28.07 28.05 5.44
C LYS A 22 -27.11 29.26 5.46
N LYS A 23 -26.22 29.27 4.45
CA LYS A 23 -25.58 30.44 3.78
C LYS A 23 -24.88 31.51 4.62
N THR A 24 -23.59 31.72 4.36
CA THR A 24 -23.11 32.98 3.77
C THR A 24 -21.62 32.85 3.39
N ASN A 25 -21.31 33.36 2.22
CA ASN A 25 -20.02 33.52 1.59
C ASN A 25 -19.18 34.55 2.35
N VAL A 26 -17.97 34.17 2.84
CA VAL A 26 -16.88 35.12 3.06
C VAL A 26 -15.55 34.41 2.80
N GLN A 27 -14.83 34.94 1.85
CA GLN A 27 -13.47 34.65 1.49
C GLN A 27 -12.52 35.09 2.60
N ALA A 28 -11.72 34.17 3.11
CA ALA A 28 -10.49 34.50 3.83
C ALA A 28 -9.49 33.36 3.68
N THR A 29 -8.40 33.71 3.09
CA THR A 29 -7.13 33.02 2.95
C THR A 29 -6.62 32.61 4.32
N ASP A 30 -6.43 31.31 4.56
CA ASP A 30 -5.42 30.87 5.51
C ASP A 30 -4.84 29.50 5.10
N SER A 31 -3.52 29.53 4.92
CA SER A 31 -2.70 28.38 4.55
C SER A 31 -2.55 27.46 5.75
N SER A 32 -3.38 26.43 5.84
CA SER A 32 -3.08 25.28 6.69
C SER A 32 -2.87 24.08 5.78
N LYS A 33 -1.59 23.74 5.62
CA LYS A 33 -1.07 22.65 4.82
C LYS A 33 -1.37 21.33 5.51
N THR A 34 -2.62 20.87 5.43
CA THR A 34 -2.97 19.50 5.72
C THR A 34 -2.75 18.72 4.44
N SER A 35 -1.59 18.07 4.33
CA SER A 35 -1.30 17.10 3.29
C SER A 35 -2.14 15.85 3.54
N VAL A 36 -3.40 15.88 3.17
CA VAL A 36 -4.17 14.67 2.92
C VAL A 36 -3.66 14.15 1.57
N SER A 37 -2.71 13.24 1.59
CA SER A 37 -2.34 12.47 0.42
C SER A 37 -3.51 11.53 0.10
N VAL A 38 -4.48 12.02 -0.63
CA VAL A 38 -5.37 11.16 -1.41
C VAL A 38 -4.50 10.63 -2.55
N GLU A 39 -3.75 9.55 -2.29
CA GLU A 39 -3.15 8.75 -3.35
C GLU A 39 -4.31 8.11 -4.11
N THR A 40 -4.72 8.76 -5.19
CA THR A 40 -5.64 8.18 -6.13
C THR A 40 -4.99 6.95 -6.76
N THR A 41 -5.78 5.95 -7.13
CA THR A 41 -5.29 4.74 -7.83
C THR A 41 -4.40 5.05 -9.03
N ASP A 42 -4.63 6.18 -9.69
CA ASP A 42 -3.83 6.65 -10.82
C ASP A 42 -2.47 7.21 -10.41
N GLY A 43 -2.38 7.86 -9.25
CA GLY A 43 -1.11 8.30 -8.67
C GLY A 43 -0.20 7.11 -8.34
N THR A 44 -0.73 6.08 -7.71
CA THR A 44 0.02 4.84 -7.41
C THR A 44 0.50 4.16 -8.69
N LYS A 45 -0.33 4.06 -9.73
CA LYS A 45 0.05 3.46 -11.02
C LYS A 45 1.19 4.23 -11.69
N SER A 46 1.10 5.55 -11.77
CA SER A 46 2.12 6.38 -12.42
C SER A 46 3.47 6.31 -11.70
N CYS A 47 3.46 6.12 -10.37
CA CYS A 47 4.67 5.93 -9.59
C CYS A 47 5.33 4.57 -9.83
N LEU A 48 4.54 3.52 -10.10
CA LEU A 48 5.03 2.14 -10.24
C LEU A 48 5.62 1.84 -11.61
N ILE A 49 4.98 2.33 -12.67
CA ILE A 49 5.26 1.92 -14.05
C ILE A 49 6.55 2.56 -14.58
N GLY A 50 7.31 1.80 -15.36
CA GLY A 50 8.44 2.31 -16.13
C GLY A 50 9.77 2.35 -15.39
N TYR A 51 9.83 1.80 -14.19
CA TYR A 51 11.02 1.75 -13.34
C TYR A 51 11.31 0.32 -12.90
N ASP A 52 12.57 0.06 -12.61
CA ASP A 52 12.98 -1.13 -11.87
C ASP A 52 12.99 -0.79 -10.37
N TRP A 53 12.34 -1.63 -9.57
CA TRP A 53 12.33 -1.52 -8.13
C TRP A 53 13.33 -2.49 -7.58
N VAL A 54 14.44 -1.99 -7.05
CA VAL A 54 15.56 -2.81 -6.63
C VAL A 54 15.71 -2.84 -5.10
N TYR A 55 16.07 -4.00 -4.58
CA TYR A 55 16.45 -4.11 -3.18
C TYR A 55 17.88 -3.56 -3.03
N PRO A 56 18.09 -2.51 -2.24
CA PRO A 56 19.40 -1.93 -2.04
C PRO A 56 20.28 -2.86 -1.20
N SER A 57 21.06 -3.66 -1.85
CA SER A 57 22.19 -4.38 -1.25
C SER A 57 23.46 -3.72 -1.73
N SER A 58 24.38 -3.46 -0.81
CA SER A 58 25.62 -2.72 -1.05
C SER A 58 26.59 -3.38 -2.05
N SER A 59 26.31 -4.59 -2.54
CA SER A 59 27.21 -5.33 -3.44
C SER A 59 26.52 -6.17 -4.51
N ASN A 60 25.20 -6.36 -4.45
CA ASN A 60 24.47 -7.09 -5.50
C ASN A 60 22.95 -6.82 -5.35
N PRO A 61 22.22 -6.37 -6.37
CA PRO A 61 20.77 -6.25 -6.28
C PRO A 61 20.18 -7.64 -6.05
N SER A 62 19.79 -7.90 -4.81
CA SER A 62 19.27 -9.22 -4.40
C SER A 62 17.82 -9.45 -4.78
N GLY A 63 17.21 -8.52 -5.52
CA GLY A 63 15.85 -8.65 -6.04
C GLY A 63 15.43 -7.40 -6.80
N ALA A 64 14.60 -7.60 -7.80
CA ALA A 64 14.00 -6.52 -8.59
C ALA A 64 12.53 -6.82 -8.87
N TRP A 65 11.74 -5.77 -8.97
CA TRP A 65 10.35 -5.80 -9.43
C TRP A 65 10.18 -4.83 -10.57
N LYS A 66 9.45 -5.23 -11.59
CA LYS A 66 9.11 -4.39 -12.74
C LYS A 66 7.63 -4.48 -13.03
N PHE A 67 6.97 -3.34 -13.13
CA PHE A 67 5.54 -3.21 -13.39
C PHE A 67 5.32 -2.57 -14.76
N SER A 68 4.55 -3.24 -15.59
CA SER A 68 4.23 -2.77 -16.95
C SER A 68 2.85 -2.11 -16.99
N SER A 69 2.66 -1.19 -17.93
CA SER A 69 1.40 -0.45 -18.09
C SER A 69 0.22 -1.33 -18.51
N ASP A 70 0.48 -2.50 -19.06
CA ASP A 70 -0.53 -3.51 -19.43
C ASP A 70 -1.08 -4.31 -18.24
N GLY A 71 -0.63 -4.03 -17.01
CA GLY A 71 -1.04 -4.72 -15.80
C GLY A 71 -0.25 -6.01 -15.54
N THR A 72 0.83 -6.27 -16.28
CA THR A 72 1.74 -7.39 -15.99
C THR A 72 2.90 -6.95 -15.10
N PHE A 73 3.48 -7.90 -14.38
CA PHE A 73 4.72 -7.70 -13.63
C PHE A 73 5.68 -8.85 -13.83
N ASN A 74 6.96 -8.58 -13.62
CA ASN A 74 7.95 -9.59 -13.33
C ASN A 74 8.72 -9.24 -12.04
N SER A 75 9.17 -10.26 -11.35
CA SER A 75 10.07 -10.09 -10.22
C SER A 75 11.18 -11.13 -10.28
N SER A 76 12.36 -10.75 -9.85
CA SER A 76 13.48 -11.64 -9.63
C SER A 76 14.01 -11.46 -8.22
N THR A 77 14.44 -12.53 -7.58
CA THR A 77 15.08 -12.46 -6.26
C THR A 77 16.17 -13.50 -6.16
N THR A 78 17.33 -13.06 -5.71
CA THR A 78 18.43 -13.96 -5.38
C THR A 78 18.31 -14.51 -3.95
N MET A 79 17.42 -13.91 -3.11
CA MET A 79 17.24 -14.31 -1.71
C MET A 79 16.64 -15.70 -1.54
N PHE A 80 15.99 -16.26 -2.57
CA PHE A 80 15.40 -17.60 -2.57
C PHE A 80 15.97 -18.49 -3.66
N GLY A 81 17.30 -18.46 -3.87
CA GLY A 81 17.93 -19.31 -4.87
C GLY A 81 17.76 -18.88 -6.32
N GLY A 82 17.45 -17.58 -6.56
CA GLY A 82 17.33 -17.06 -7.93
C GLY A 82 15.93 -17.25 -8.53
N MET A 83 14.88 -17.24 -7.71
CA MET A 83 13.50 -17.30 -8.20
C MET A 83 13.14 -16.09 -9.04
N SER A 84 12.49 -16.35 -10.17
CA SER A 84 11.76 -15.33 -10.92
C SER A 84 10.27 -15.67 -10.92
N ALA A 85 9.45 -14.65 -10.89
CA ALA A 85 8.00 -14.77 -10.92
C ALA A 85 7.38 -13.75 -11.88
N TRP A 86 6.26 -14.13 -12.46
CA TRP A 86 5.48 -13.31 -13.40
C TRP A 86 4.00 -13.40 -13.04
N GLY A 87 3.25 -12.40 -13.43
CA GLY A 87 1.83 -12.38 -13.22
C GLY A 87 1.19 -11.04 -13.55
N ASN A 88 0.06 -10.78 -12.93
CA ASN A 88 -0.68 -9.55 -13.11
C ASN A 88 -0.68 -8.73 -11.81
N TRP A 89 -0.81 -7.43 -11.97
CA TRP A 89 -0.94 -6.49 -10.86
C TRP A 89 -2.09 -5.52 -11.08
N SER A 90 -2.65 -5.04 -10.00
CA SER A 90 -3.66 -3.98 -10.02
C SER A 90 -3.55 -3.13 -8.75
N VAL A 91 -4.08 -1.89 -8.81
CA VAL A 91 -4.19 -1.03 -7.63
C VAL A 91 -5.60 -1.16 -7.08
N THR A 92 -5.71 -1.44 -5.80
CA THR A 92 -7.00 -1.51 -5.09
C THR A 92 -7.55 -0.12 -4.81
N SER A 93 -8.82 -0.02 -4.44
CA SER A 93 -9.44 1.25 -4.03
C SER A 93 -8.77 1.90 -2.79
N SER A 94 -8.04 1.11 -2.00
CA SER A 94 -7.25 1.60 -0.86
C SER A 94 -5.82 2.00 -1.22
N GLY A 95 -5.47 2.06 -2.52
CA GLY A 95 -4.13 2.42 -2.98
C GLY A 95 -3.07 1.32 -2.82
N LYS A 96 -3.43 0.14 -2.34
CA LYS A 96 -2.52 -1.01 -2.26
C LYS A 96 -2.38 -1.70 -3.61
N ILE A 97 -1.26 -2.37 -3.82
CA ILE A 97 -0.96 -3.09 -5.05
C ILE A 97 -1.26 -4.58 -4.81
N LEU A 98 -2.21 -5.12 -5.55
CA LEU A 98 -2.52 -6.55 -5.55
C LEU A 98 -1.67 -7.25 -6.61
N ILE A 99 -0.97 -8.30 -6.22
CA ILE A 99 -0.15 -9.17 -7.08
C ILE A 99 -0.83 -10.51 -7.19
N SER A 100 -1.04 -10.97 -8.43
CA SER A 100 -1.54 -12.30 -8.75
C SER A 100 -0.51 -13.03 -9.61
N TYR A 101 0.13 -14.04 -9.04
CA TYR A 101 1.16 -14.80 -9.71
C TYR A 101 0.57 -15.78 -10.74
N SER A 102 1.17 -15.86 -11.93
CA SER A 102 0.78 -16.81 -12.99
C SER A 102 1.86 -17.85 -13.26
N LYS A 103 3.13 -17.54 -12.97
CA LYS A 103 4.27 -18.41 -13.23
C LYS A 103 5.42 -18.09 -12.28
N THR A 104 6.19 -19.10 -11.90
CA THR A 104 7.48 -18.99 -11.20
C THR A 104 8.50 -19.96 -11.83
N THR A 105 9.78 -19.70 -11.62
CA THR A 105 10.85 -20.63 -12.07
C THR A 105 10.82 -21.97 -11.35
N GLU A 106 10.31 -22.01 -10.12
CA GLU A 106 10.17 -23.25 -9.33
C GLU A 106 8.88 -24.03 -9.64
N GLY A 107 7.99 -23.49 -10.44
CA GLY A 107 6.72 -24.12 -10.80
C GLY A 107 5.63 -24.04 -9.71
N LYS A 108 5.95 -23.66 -8.47
CA LYS A 108 4.98 -23.45 -7.40
C LYS A 108 4.48 -22.01 -7.45
N ILE A 109 3.21 -21.83 -7.70
CA ILE A 109 2.57 -20.51 -7.76
C ILE A 109 2.17 -20.07 -6.33
N PRO A 110 2.70 -18.94 -5.82
CA PRO A 110 2.28 -18.38 -4.55
C PRO A 110 0.83 -17.89 -4.58
N GLY A 111 0.22 -17.74 -3.42
CA GLY A 111 -1.04 -17.01 -3.30
C GLY A 111 -0.89 -15.52 -3.64
N ASN A 112 -2.02 -14.84 -3.83
CA ASN A 112 -2.02 -13.40 -4.05
C ASN A 112 -1.31 -12.66 -2.90
N GLN A 113 -0.58 -11.61 -3.27
CA GLN A 113 0.18 -10.79 -2.32
C GLN A 113 -0.24 -9.33 -2.43
N MET A 114 -0.25 -8.64 -1.29
CA MET A 114 -0.48 -7.19 -1.24
C MET A 114 0.83 -6.47 -0.98
N LEU A 115 1.15 -5.51 -1.85
CA LEU A 115 2.28 -4.61 -1.67
C LEU A 115 1.78 -3.22 -1.31
N THR A 116 2.65 -2.41 -0.72
CA THR A 116 2.34 -1.03 -0.33
C THR A 116 3.44 -0.10 -0.81
N MET A 117 3.09 1.07 -1.28
CA MET A 117 4.05 2.15 -1.49
C MET A 117 4.02 3.08 -0.29
N SER A 118 5.17 3.37 0.32
CA SER A 118 5.28 4.43 1.33
C SER A 118 5.56 5.80 0.70
N SER A 119 6.05 5.82 -0.54
CA SER A 119 6.24 6.99 -1.38
C SER A 119 6.41 6.56 -2.84
N CYS A 120 6.44 7.51 -3.79
CA CYS A 120 6.77 7.23 -5.18
C CYS A 120 8.19 6.64 -5.41
N ASN A 121 9.02 6.59 -4.41
CA ASN A 121 10.40 6.09 -4.50
C ASN A 121 10.64 4.86 -3.63
N ASN A 122 9.61 4.37 -2.92
CA ASN A 122 9.77 3.28 -1.97
C ASN A 122 8.58 2.31 -2.03
N LEU A 123 8.85 1.08 -2.48
CA LEU A 123 7.91 -0.03 -2.55
C LEU A 123 8.20 -1.02 -1.40
N ILE A 124 7.17 -1.41 -0.67
CA ILE A 124 7.25 -2.36 0.45
C ILE A 124 6.69 -3.70 0.03
N VAL A 125 7.53 -4.73 0.09
CA VAL A 125 7.18 -6.13 -0.18
C VAL A 125 7.40 -6.95 1.09
N GLY A 126 6.34 -7.31 1.79
CA GLY A 126 6.45 -7.91 3.12
C GLY A 126 7.11 -6.93 4.11
N SER A 127 8.29 -7.27 4.62
CA SER A 127 9.11 -6.41 5.48
C SER A 127 10.26 -5.71 4.75
N THR A 128 10.36 -5.89 3.44
CA THR A 128 11.50 -5.42 2.62
C THR A 128 11.15 -4.17 1.85
N ASN A 129 12.03 -3.17 1.89
CA ASN A 129 11.93 -1.94 1.12
C ASN A 129 12.72 -2.07 -0.18
N TYR A 130 12.06 -1.76 -1.30
CA TYR A 130 12.64 -1.66 -2.63
C TYR A 130 12.66 -0.20 -3.03
N LEU A 131 13.77 0.25 -3.59
CA LEU A 131 13.95 1.61 -4.07
C LEU A 131 13.83 1.63 -5.59
N LYS A 132 13.38 2.76 -6.08
CA LYS A 132 13.28 3.06 -7.50
C LYS A 132 14.67 3.27 -8.10
N ASP A 133 14.98 2.56 -9.18
CA ASP A 133 16.18 2.70 -9.98
C ASP A 133 15.89 3.42 -11.31
#